data_687d582c1ca7abc2896d52850eed6038
#
_entry.id   687d582c1ca7abc2896d52850eed6038
#
_cell.length_a   1.000
_cell.length_b   1.000
_cell.length_c   1.000
_cell.angle_alpha   90.00
_cell.angle_beta   90.00
_cell.angle_gamma   90.00
#
_symmetry.space_group_name_H-M   'P 1'
#
loop_
_entity.id
_entity.type
_entity.pdbx_description
1 polymer ?
#
loop_
_entity_poly.entity_id
_entity_poly.type
_entity_poly.pdbx_seq_one_letter_code
_entity_poly.pdbx_strand_id
1 'polypeptide(L)'
;MKKNLFFLLISPLFLFGQSPIIKDYKITILSTMLSDFYIGEWGFSALIEFDGQKILFDTGSRENTVLQNAKELNINLKDIENVYLSHNHKDHTGGLINLKQNFPNSFSTAHVGEGIFYKRSSSKVGDHYILRNKGKIKNLGVNFVYHKKANQIFPGVWTTGQVPRVYDEKNWSKLGKIINSSGNKVEDTIPEDQSLFFDTEDGIVLVSGCGHAGIANTLKYIREIIPNRPINKVIGGFHLLKQNDKKLKWTASKMLESGVKFFVGAHCTGINSTYTIRKYMGLDSKNALVGSVGTYINNEGIFPGYME
;
A
#
# COMPACT_ATOMS: atom_id res chain seq x y z
N MET A 1 -30.61 36.38 -52.42
CA MET A 1 -30.71 35.05 -51.81
C MET A 1 -29.44 34.77 -51.01
N LYS A 2 -29.45 34.93 -49.68
CA LYS A 2 -28.31 34.62 -48.80
C LYS A 2 -28.46 33.19 -48.34
N LYS A 3 -27.49 32.32 -48.68
CA LYS A 3 -27.40 30.95 -48.18
C LYS A 3 -26.76 30.96 -46.80
N ASN A 4 -27.54 30.61 -45.75
CA ASN A 4 -27.02 30.37 -44.42
C ASN A 4 -26.40 28.99 -44.40
N LEU A 5 -25.08 28.91 -44.17
CA LEU A 5 -24.33 27.67 -43.98
C LEU A 5 -24.36 27.36 -42.48
N PHE A 6 -25.12 26.34 -42.09
CA PHE A 6 -25.14 25.83 -40.71
C PHE A 6 -23.91 24.92 -40.52
N PHE A 7 -22.94 25.39 -39.72
CA PHE A 7 -21.84 24.53 -39.24
C PHE A 7 -22.34 23.70 -38.06
N LEU A 8 -22.50 22.41 -38.28
CA LEU A 8 -22.71 21.46 -37.21
C LEU A 8 -21.37 21.25 -36.47
N LEU A 9 -21.24 21.81 -35.25
CA LEU A 9 -20.14 21.52 -34.36
C LEU A 9 -20.37 20.13 -33.78
N ILE A 10 -19.72 19.11 -34.35
CA ILE A 10 -19.62 17.78 -33.74
C ILE A 10 -18.59 17.88 -32.62
N SER A 11 -19.06 18.03 -31.38
CA SER A 11 -18.22 17.82 -30.19
C SER A 11 -17.71 16.38 -30.19
N PRO A 12 -16.39 16.14 -30.07
CA PRO A 12 -15.90 14.79 -29.89
C PRO A 12 -16.43 14.27 -28.53
N LEU A 13 -17.32 13.26 -28.59
CA LEU A 13 -17.62 12.44 -27.44
C LEU A 13 -16.31 11.75 -27.04
N PHE A 14 -15.67 12.23 -25.98
CA PHE A 14 -14.64 11.45 -25.29
C PHE A 14 -15.35 10.22 -24.70
N LEU A 15 -15.29 9.11 -25.42
CA LEU A 15 -15.50 7.80 -24.83
C LEU A 15 -14.46 7.64 -23.71
N PHE A 16 -14.87 7.86 -22.47
CA PHE A 16 -14.11 7.39 -21.32
C PHE A 16 -14.07 5.87 -21.44
N GLY A 17 -13.03 5.34 -22.08
CA GLY A 17 -12.74 3.93 -22.09
C GLY A 17 -12.68 3.47 -20.62
N GLN A 18 -13.38 2.37 -20.31
CA GLN A 18 -13.27 1.76 -18.99
C GLN A 18 -11.79 1.52 -18.72
N SER A 19 -11.32 1.90 -17.53
CA SER A 19 -9.96 1.58 -17.11
C SER A 19 -9.74 0.06 -17.25
N PRO A 20 -8.57 -0.37 -17.74
CA PRO A 20 -8.30 -1.80 -17.86
C PRO A 20 -8.45 -2.47 -16.50
N ILE A 21 -9.10 -3.61 -16.48
CA ILE A 21 -9.35 -4.44 -15.29
C ILE A 21 -8.25 -5.50 -15.22
N ILE A 22 -7.66 -5.70 -14.04
CA ILE A 22 -6.71 -6.79 -13.77
C ILE A 22 -7.50 -8.10 -13.73
N LYS A 23 -7.10 -9.05 -14.57
CA LYS A 23 -7.80 -10.34 -14.73
C LYS A 23 -7.31 -11.39 -13.77
N ASP A 24 -6.00 -11.43 -13.55
CA ASP A 24 -5.37 -12.40 -12.65
C ASP A 24 -4.39 -11.69 -11.72
N TYR A 25 -4.46 -12.02 -10.43
CA TYR A 25 -3.53 -11.45 -9.46
C TYR A 25 -3.30 -12.38 -8.27
N LYS A 26 -2.15 -12.22 -7.64
CA LYS A 26 -1.80 -12.83 -6.37
C LYS A 26 -0.98 -11.84 -5.54
N ILE A 27 -1.39 -11.63 -4.29
CA ILE A 27 -0.65 -10.82 -3.31
C ILE A 27 -0.18 -11.76 -2.22
N THR A 28 1.13 -11.91 -2.03
CA THR A 28 1.72 -12.78 -1.02
C THR A 28 2.49 -11.95 0.00
N ILE A 29 2.17 -12.07 1.29
CA ILE A 29 2.90 -11.39 2.37
C ILE A 29 4.26 -12.05 2.57
N LEU A 30 5.33 -11.25 2.48
CA LEU A 30 6.72 -11.67 2.66
C LEU A 30 7.31 -11.23 4.00
N SER A 31 6.74 -10.21 4.64
CA SER A 31 7.16 -9.72 5.96
C SER A 31 5.97 -9.18 6.73
N THR A 32 5.77 -9.66 7.94
CA THR A 32 4.82 -9.18 8.96
C THR A 32 5.19 -9.79 10.32
N MET A 33 4.47 -9.43 11.39
CA MET A 33 4.74 -9.92 12.75
C MET A 33 4.45 -11.41 12.92
N LEU A 34 3.36 -11.91 12.32
CA LEU A 34 2.93 -13.29 12.47
C LEU A 34 3.63 -14.20 11.46
N SER A 35 4.14 -15.30 11.94
CA SER A 35 4.81 -16.31 11.11
C SER A 35 4.71 -17.66 11.79
N ASP A 36 4.64 -18.73 11.02
CA ASP A 36 4.73 -20.11 11.49
C ASP A 36 6.14 -20.66 11.19
N PHE A 37 6.41 -21.08 9.97
CA PHE A 37 7.71 -21.64 9.58
C PHE A 37 8.71 -20.59 9.07
N TYR A 38 8.31 -19.36 8.92
CA TYR A 38 9.10 -18.28 8.32
C TYR A 38 9.59 -17.28 9.38
N ILE A 39 10.26 -16.23 8.95
CA ILE A 39 10.76 -15.20 9.86
C ILE A 39 9.73 -14.09 10.01
N GLY A 40 9.15 -13.97 11.21
CA GLY A 40 8.34 -12.84 11.62
C GLY A 40 9.19 -11.64 12.03
N GLU A 41 8.72 -10.43 11.73
CA GLU A 41 9.36 -9.19 12.19
C GLU A 41 8.35 -8.05 12.31
N TRP A 42 8.73 -6.99 13.04
CA TRP A 42 8.00 -5.74 12.99
C TRP A 42 8.36 -5.01 11.68
N GLY A 43 7.62 -5.32 10.62
CA GLY A 43 7.80 -4.79 9.29
C GLY A 43 6.69 -5.26 8.37
N PHE A 44 6.64 -4.73 7.15
CA PHE A 44 5.72 -5.18 6.12
C PHE A 44 6.42 -5.31 4.77
N SER A 45 6.08 -6.35 4.04
CA SER A 45 6.37 -6.51 2.62
C SER A 45 5.40 -7.50 2.00
N ALA A 46 5.02 -7.27 0.76
CA ALA A 46 4.22 -8.20 -0.03
C ALA A 46 4.69 -8.22 -1.48
N LEU A 47 4.71 -9.40 -2.10
CA LEU A 47 4.83 -9.52 -3.55
C LEU A 47 3.44 -9.41 -4.17
N ILE A 48 3.29 -8.51 -5.13
CA ILE A 48 2.08 -8.33 -5.93
C ILE A 48 2.37 -8.80 -7.34
N GLU A 49 1.70 -9.85 -7.77
CA GLU A 49 1.73 -10.41 -9.11
C GLU A 49 0.40 -10.12 -9.78
N PHE A 50 0.40 -9.62 -11.01
CA PHE A 50 -0.82 -9.29 -11.75
C PHE A 50 -0.57 -9.33 -13.25
N ASP A 51 -1.43 -10.01 -14.00
CA ASP A 51 -1.39 -10.12 -15.48
C ASP A 51 0.05 -10.29 -16.04
N GLY A 52 0.86 -11.16 -15.41
CA GLY A 52 2.26 -11.43 -15.76
C GLY A 52 3.27 -10.39 -15.31
N GLN A 53 2.85 -9.29 -14.64
CA GLN A 53 3.72 -8.28 -14.05
C GLN A 53 3.93 -8.53 -12.54
N LYS A 54 5.00 -7.94 -11.98
CA LYS A 54 5.31 -8.02 -10.55
C LYS A 54 5.74 -6.68 -9.97
N ILE A 55 5.28 -6.41 -8.75
CA ILE A 55 5.75 -5.29 -7.91
C ILE A 55 6.08 -5.85 -6.54
N LEU A 56 7.25 -5.49 -5.99
CA LEU A 56 7.53 -5.69 -4.58
C LEU A 56 6.99 -4.48 -3.80
N PHE A 57 5.99 -4.70 -2.96
CA PHE A 57 5.42 -3.68 -2.08
C PHE A 57 6.14 -3.72 -0.73
N ASP A 58 6.81 -2.64 -0.34
CA ASP A 58 7.68 -2.50 0.83
C ASP A 58 8.76 -3.60 0.92
N THR A 59 9.71 -3.44 1.84
CA THR A 59 10.90 -4.30 1.92
C THR A 59 11.21 -4.78 3.33
N GLY A 60 10.26 -4.68 4.26
CA GLY A 60 10.43 -5.11 5.64
C GLY A 60 11.37 -4.24 6.46
N SER A 61 11.67 -4.68 7.67
CA SER A 61 12.46 -3.96 8.68
C SER A 61 13.95 -4.32 8.66
N ARG A 62 14.25 -5.61 8.60
CA ARG A 62 15.61 -6.15 8.62
C ARG A 62 16.09 -6.39 7.19
N GLU A 63 17.40 -6.35 7.02
CA GLU A 63 18.01 -6.44 5.69
C GLU A 63 17.69 -7.76 4.97
N ASN A 64 17.57 -8.87 5.71
CA ASN A 64 17.50 -10.22 5.15
C ASN A 64 16.10 -10.85 5.20
N THR A 65 15.15 -10.33 5.98
CA THR A 65 13.87 -11.04 6.24
C THR A 65 13.10 -11.33 4.96
N VAL A 66 12.90 -10.33 4.11
CA VAL A 66 12.16 -10.51 2.85
C VAL A 66 12.87 -11.49 1.91
N LEU A 67 14.21 -11.41 1.82
CA LEU A 67 15.01 -12.31 1.00
C LEU A 67 14.91 -13.76 1.47
N GLN A 68 15.03 -13.99 2.78
CA GLN A 68 14.95 -15.34 3.36
C GLN A 68 13.55 -15.92 3.23
N ASN A 69 12.52 -15.15 3.57
CA ASN A 69 11.13 -15.60 3.45
C ASN A 69 10.74 -15.89 2.00
N ALA A 70 11.15 -15.05 1.05
CA ALA A 70 10.93 -15.33 -0.37
C ALA A 70 11.58 -16.64 -0.82
N LYS A 71 12.82 -16.92 -0.36
CA LYS A 71 13.50 -18.17 -0.63
C LYS A 71 12.75 -19.38 -0.06
N GLU A 72 12.33 -19.33 1.19
CA GLU A 72 11.59 -20.42 1.86
C GLU A 72 10.21 -20.65 1.22
N LEU A 73 9.57 -19.59 0.71
CA LEU A 73 8.31 -19.65 -0.03
C LEU A 73 8.48 -20.07 -1.50
N ASN A 74 9.73 -20.35 -1.95
CA ASN A 74 10.05 -20.61 -3.36
C ASN A 74 9.63 -19.48 -4.31
N ILE A 75 9.67 -18.24 -3.84
CA ILE A 75 9.33 -17.03 -4.61
C ILE A 75 10.59 -16.46 -5.24
N ASN A 76 10.56 -16.33 -6.57
CA ASN A 76 11.66 -15.72 -7.31
C ASN A 76 11.52 -14.19 -7.35
N LEU A 77 12.47 -13.48 -6.74
CA LEU A 77 12.55 -12.02 -6.74
C LEU A 77 13.39 -11.43 -7.87
N LYS A 78 13.98 -12.29 -8.73
CA LYS A 78 14.69 -11.82 -9.93
C LYS A 78 13.70 -11.17 -10.91
N ASP A 79 14.20 -10.23 -11.69
CA ASP A 79 13.49 -9.58 -12.79
C ASP A 79 12.27 -8.74 -12.34
N ILE A 80 12.15 -8.47 -11.04
CA ILE A 80 11.16 -7.51 -10.52
C ILE A 80 11.75 -6.11 -10.67
N GLU A 81 11.32 -5.38 -11.69
CA GLU A 81 11.82 -4.02 -11.95
C GLU A 81 11.37 -3.01 -10.89
N ASN A 82 10.13 -3.13 -10.46
CA ASN A 82 9.46 -2.12 -9.66
C ASN A 82 9.36 -2.50 -8.19
N VAL A 83 9.80 -1.61 -7.31
CA VAL A 83 9.51 -1.62 -5.87
C VAL A 83 8.62 -0.44 -5.51
N TYR A 84 7.60 -0.66 -4.71
CA TYR A 84 6.70 0.37 -4.21
C TYR A 84 6.96 0.57 -2.72
N LEU A 85 7.33 1.76 -2.31
CA LEU A 85 7.54 2.11 -0.90
C LEU A 85 6.37 2.94 -0.39
N SER A 86 5.65 2.38 0.57
CA SER A 86 4.45 3.02 1.13
C SER A 86 4.76 4.33 1.85
N HIS A 87 5.84 4.37 2.63
CA HIS A 87 6.32 5.55 3.36
C HIS A 87 7.78 5.36 3.81
N ASN A 88 8.32 6.31 4.58
CA ASN A 88 9.75 6.38 4.90
C ASN A 88 10.23 5.51 6.07
N HIS A 89 9.37 4.92 6.87
CA HIS A 89 9.78 4.18 8.05
C HIS A 89 10.65 2.98 7.71
N LYS A 90 11.60 2.67 8.61
CA LYS A 90 12.59 1.60 8.39
C LYS A 90 11.94 0.23 8.25
N ASP A 91 10.85 -0.01 8.97
CA ASP A 91 10.11 -1.27 8.94
C ASP A 91 9.37 -1.54 7.60
N HIS A 92 9.49 -0.61 6.64
CA HIS A 92 9.01 -0.72 5.26
C HIS A 92 10.13 -0.60 4.22
N THR A 93 11.28 -0.05 4.60
CA THR A 93 12.35 0.29 3.67
C THR A 93 13.68 -0.43 3.98
N GLY A 94 13.73 -1.22 5.07
CA GLY A 94 14.96 -1.77 5.63
C GLY A 94 15.67 -2.78 4.75
N GLY A 95 14.96 -3.57 3.96
CA GLY A 95 15.53 -4.61 3.11
C GLY A 95 15.98 -4.13 1.73
N LEU A 96 15.61 -2.92 1.28
CA LEU A 96 15.81 -2.48 -0.11
C LEU A 96 17.27 -2.57 -0.57
N ILE A 97 18.22 -2.13 0.24
CA ILE A 97 19.64 -2.14 -0.13
C ILE A 97 20.13 -3.57 -0.35
N ASN A 98 19.82 -4.45 0.58
CA ASN A 98 20.25 -5.84 0.51
C ASN A 98 19.60 -6.59 -0.66
N LEU A 99 18.30 -6.37 -0.89
CA LEU A 99 17.60 -6.91 -2.06
C LEU A 99 18.26 -6.45 -3.35
N LYS A 100 18.54 -5.16 -3.50
CA LYS A 100 19.22 -4.62 -4.68
C LYS A 100 20.64 -5.16 -4.87
N GLN A 101 21.38 -5.41 -3.80
CA GLN A 101 22.71 -6.02 -3.85
C GLN A 101 22.66 -7.49 -4.27
N ASN A 102 21.66 -8.26 -3.82
CA ASN A 102 21.47 -9.66 -4.21
C ASN A 102 20.87 -9.82 -5.62
N PHE A 103 20.12 -8.84 -6.09
CA PHE A 103 19.50 -8.82 -7.40
C PHE A 103 19.82 -7.51 -8.16
N PRO A 104 21.08 -7.37 -8.69
CA PRO A 104 21.53 -6.09 -9.28
C PRO A 104 20.68 -5.60 -10.45
N ASN A 105 20.06 -6.50 -11.19
CA ASN A 105 19.20 -6.18 -12.34
C ASN A 105 17.73 -5.93 -11.97
N SER A 106 17.35 -6.18 -10.72
CA SER A 106 15.97 -5.98 -10.21
C SER A 106 15.85 -4.67 -9.44
N PHE A 107 14.63 -4.25 -9.10
CA PHE A 107 14.34 -3.10 -8.25
C PHE A 107 15.00 -1.80 -8.74
N SER A 108 15.01 -1.58 -10.05
CA SER A 108 15.62 -0.38 -10.66
C SER A 108 14.74 0.85 -10.53
N THR A 109 13.44 0.68 -10.30
CA THR A 109 12.46 1.76 -10.15
C THR A 109 11.77 1.65 -8.79
N ALA A 110 11.90 2.70 -7.96
CA ALA A 110 11.21 2.81 -6.67
C ALA A 110 10.10 3.85 -6.73
N HIS A 111 8.85 3.43 -6.65
CA HIS A 111 7.68 4.30 -6.56
C HIS A 111 7.53 4.80 -5.12
N VAL A 112 7.54 6.13 -4.92
CA VAL A 112 7.56 6.74 -3.58
C VAL A 112 6.61 7.93 -3.51
N GLY A 113 6.01 8.16 -2.34
CA GLY A 113 5.22 9.36 -2.08
C GLY A 113 6.11 10.62 -1.98
N GLU A 114 5.57 11.76 -2.43
CA GLU A 114 6.25 13.05 -2.23
C GLU A 114 6.40 13.33 -0.72
N GLY A 115 7.62 13.61 -0.28
CA GLY A 115 7.94 13.81 1.15
C GLY A 115 8.75 12.69 1.79
N ILE A 116 8.95 11.57 1.11
CA ILE A 116 9.71 10.41 1.66
C ILE A 116 11.12 10.80 2.12
N PHE A 117 11.72 11.82 1.51
CA PHE A 117 13.04 12.35 1.84
C PHE A 117 13.01 13.68 2.60
N TYR A 118 11.87 14.11 3.13
CA TYR A 118 11.82 15.30 3.97
C TYR A 118 12.67 15.11 5.24
N LYS A 119 13.39 16.17 5.63
CA LYS A 119 14.14 16.17 6.89
C LYS A 119 13.16 16.16 8.06
N ARG A 120 13.34 15.23 8.97
CA ARG A 120 12.53 15.06 10.17
C ARG A 120 13.33 15.44 11.41
N SER A 121 12.68 16.06 12.38
CA SER A 121 13.30 16.49 13.63
C SER A 121 12.92 15.62 14.83
N SER A 122 12.40 14.42 14.60
CA SER A 122 12.12 13.53 15.72
C SER A 122 13.42 12.99 16.30
N SER A 123 13.55 13.09 17.61
CA SER A 123 14.76 12.78 18.35
C SER A 123 14.98 11.29 18.62
N LYS A 124 14.06 10.44 18.24
CA LYS A 124 14.11 9.01 18.56
C LYS A 124 14.07 8.16 17.29
N VAL A 125 15.25 7.70 16.90
CA VAL A 125 15.48 6.44 16.19
C VAL A 125 14.87 6.24 14.79
N GLY A 126 15.74 6.05 13.81
CA GLY A 126 15.39 5.29 12.60
C GLY A 126 14.62 6.01 11.50
N ASP A 127 13.95 7.09 11.81
CA ASP A 127 13.05 7.83 10.90
C ASP A 127 13.72 8.40 9.66
N HIS A 128 15.02 8.19 9.54
CA HIS A 128 15.81 8.73 8.45
C HIS A 128 16.61 7.65 7.72
N TYR A 129 16.23 6.36 7.89
CA TYR A 129 16.97 5.28 7.25
C TYR A 129 17.03 5.48 5.73
N ILE A 130 15.87 5.64 5.08
CA ILE A 130 15.80 5.85 3.64
C ILE A 130 16.46 7.15 3.19
N LEU A 131 16.30 8.24 3.97
CA LEU A 131 16.94 9.53 3.70
C LEU A 131 18.47 9.42 3.78
N ARG A 132 19.00 8.84 4.87
CA ARG A 132 20.46 8.65 5.05
C ARG A 132 21.08 7.76 3.97
N ASN A 133 20.32 6.80 3.49
CA ASN A 133 20.78 5.84 2.49
C ASN A 133 20.44 6.24 1.05
N LYS A 134 19.80 7.40 0.82
CA LYS A 134 19.38 7.85 -0.51
C LYS A 134 20.49 7.78 -1.55
N GLY A 135 21.68 8.29 -1.21
CA GLY A 135 22.85 8.26 -2.10
C GLY A 135 23.31 6.84 -2.42
N LYS A 136 23.41 5.97 -1.38
CA LYS A 136 23.78 4.56 -1.56
C LYS A 136 22.77 3.83 -2.46
N ILE A 137 21.47 4.04 -2.25
CA ILE A 137 20.41 3.41 -3.03
C ILE A 137 20.50 3.85 -4.50
N LYS A 138 20.69 5.16 -4.75
CA LYS A 138 20.90 5.68 -6.13
C LYS A 138 22.14 5.10 -6.78
N ASN A 139 23.25 5.00 -6.07
CA ASN A 139 24.51 4.42 -6.58
C ASN A 139 24.38 2.94 -6.93
N LEU A 140 23.45 2.23 -6.31
CA LEU A 140 23.08 0.87 -6.68
C LEU A 140 22.18 0.79 -7.93
N GLY A 141 21.80 1.93 -8.53
CA GLY A 141 21.01 1.99 -9.75
C GLY A 141 19.49 2.02 -9.50
N VAL A 142 19.04 2.45 -8.33
CA VAL A 142 17.59 2.64 -8.06
C VAL A 142 17.18 4.06 -8.39
N ASN A 143 16.20 4.22 -9.28
CA ASN A 143 15.58 5.49 -9.64
C ASN A 143 14.29 5.70 -8.84
N PHE A 144 14.10 6.89 -8.27
CA PHE A 144 12.89 7.23 -7.51
C PHE A 144 11.87 7.94 -8.40
N VAL A 145 10.66 7.37 -8.49
CA VAL A 145 9.50 7.98 -9.15
C VAL A 145 8.55 8.50 -8.07
N TYR A 146 8.33 9.81 -8.05
CA TYR A 146 7.57 10.50 -6.99
C TYR A 146 6.10 10.63 -7.36
N HIS A 147 5.22 10.30 -6.43
CA HIS A 147 3.77 10.43 -6.57
C HIS A 147 3.21 11.44 -5.55
N LYS A 148 2.65 12.54 -6.04
CA LYS A 148 2.00 13.55 -5.21
C LYS A 148 0.50 13.33 -5.10
N LYS A 149 -0.11 12.75 -6.11
CA LYS A 149 -1.55 12.48 -6.21
C LYS A 149 -1.76 11.11 -6.83
N ALA A 150 -3.00 10.65 -6.81
CA ALA A 150 -3.34 9.40 -7.48
C ALA A 150 -2.87 9.39 -8.94
N ASN A 151 -2.28 8.29 -9.33
CA ASN A 151 -1.74 8.09 -10.66
C ASN A 151 -1.77 6.60 -11.01
N GLN A 152 -2.08 6.30 -12.27
CA GLN A 152 -1.99 4.94 -12.80
C GLN A 152 -0.52 4.62 -13.11
N ILE A 153 0.03 3.60 -12.46
CA ILE A 153 1.44 3.18 -12.64
C ILE A 153 1.59 2.03 -13.63
N PHE A 154 0.55 1.20 -13.76
CA PHE A 154 0.35 0.23 -14.84
C PHE A 154 -1.12 0.25 -15.25
N PRO A 155 -1.48 -0.24 -16.45
CA PRO A 155 -2.87 -0.41 -16.82
C PRO A 155 -3.64 -1.15 -15.70
N GLY A 156 -4.67 -0.53 -15.14
CA GLY A 156 -5.47 -1.10 -14.04
C GLY A 156 -4.85 -1.01 -12.64
N VAL A 157 -3.60 -0.59 -12.49
CA VAL A 157 -2.90 -0.49 -11.18
C VAL A 157 -2.56 0.96 -10.87
N TRP A 158 -2.91 1.41 -9.68
CA TRP A 158 -2.85 2.80 -9.24
C TRP A 158 -2.09 2.97 -7.94
N THR A 159 -1.37 4.06 -7.81
CA THR A 159 -0.97 4.61 -6.51
C THR A 159 -1.98 5.66 -6.05
N THR A 160 -2.23 5.74 -4.76
CA THR A 160 -3.00 6.87 -4.21
C THR A 160 -2.20 8.17 -4.23
N GLY A 161 -0.86 8.11 -4.19
CA GLY A 161 -0.09 9.27 -3.78
C GLY A 161 -0.55 9.76 -2.41
N GLN A 162 -0.44 11.06 -2.13
CA GLN A 162 -0.93 11.65 -0.90
C GLN A 162 -2.45 11.54 -0.78
N VAL A 163 -2.92 10.93 0.30
CA VAL A 163 -4.35 10.76 0.57
C VAL A 163 -4.91 11.99 1.29
N PRO A 164 -5.99 12.63 0.80
CA PRO A 164 -6.68 13.70 1.50
C PRO A 164 -7.24 13.22 2.83
N ARG A 165 -7.04 13.99 3.91
CA ARG A 165 -7.47 13.64 5.27
C ARG A 165 -8.76 14.36 5.60
N VAL A 166 -9.90 13.76 5.23
CA VAL A 166 -11.25 14.31 5.44
C VAL A 166 -11.90 13.81 6.73
N TYR A 167 -11.50 12.62 7.18
CA TYR A 167 -11.90 12.08 8.48
C TYR A 167 -10.80 12.30 9.51
N ASP A 168 -11.18 12.44 10.79
CA ASP A 168 -10.22 12.56 11.90
C ASP A 168 -9.58 11.21 12.24
N GLU A 169 -8.63 10.81 11.40
CA GLU A 169 -7.78 9.64 11.60
C GLU A 169 -6.34 10.12 11.80
N LYS A 170 -5.86 10.10 13.05
CA LYS A 170 -4.52 10.58 13.44
C LYS A 170 -3.61 9.39 13.74
N ASN A 171 -3.03 8.81 12.72
CA ASN A 171 -2.19 7.62 12.79
C ASN A 171 -0.69 7.97 12.75
N TRP A 172 -0.26 9.04 13.40
CA TRP A 172 1.12 9.50 13.50
C TRP A 172 1.44 10.11 14.87
N SER A 173 2.73 10.33 15.15
CA SER A 173 3.18 10.99 16.38
C SER A 173 2.98 12.51 16.30
N LYS A 174 2.26 13.09 17.24
CA LYS A 174 2.11 14.56 17.34
C LYS A 174 3.42 15.30 17.65
N LEU A 175 4.46 14.58 18.09
CA LEU A 175 5.76 15.18 18.45
C LEU A 175 6.71 15.28 17.24
N GLY A 176 6.42 14.55 16.16
CA GLY A 176 7.22 14.57 14.94
C GLY A 176 7.08 15.90 14.20
N LYS A 177 8.19 16.40 13.65
CA LYS A 177 8.22 17.58 12.78
C LYS A 177 9.00 17.27 11.51
N ILE A 178 8.54 17.82 10.39
CA ILE A 178 9.23 17.79 9.10
C ILE A 178 9.59 19.20 8.64
N ILE A 179 10.61 19.29 7.79
CA ILE A 179 10.84 20.46 6.94
C ILE A 179 10.18 20.16 5.59
N ASN A 180 9.10 20.85 5.30
CA ASN A 180 8.35 20.63 4.04
C ASN A 180 9.07 21.24 2.82
N SER A 181 8.49 21.08 1.62
CA SER A 181 9.04 21.61 0.36
C SER A 181 9.22 23.12 0.34
N SER A 182 8.46 23.87 1.17
CA SER A 182 8.59 25.33 1.32
C SER A 182 9.62 25.74 2.39
N GLY A 183 10.35 24.79 2.99
CA GLY A 183 11.32 25.06 4.06
C GLY A 183 10.72 25.29 5.45
N ASN A 184 9.40 25.15 5.61
CA ASN A 184 8.73 25.37 6.90
C ASN A 184 8.78 24.11 7.76
N LYS A 185 9.01 24.32 9.09
CA LYS A 185 8.92 23.26 10.08
C LYS A 185 7.47 23.06 10.50
N VAL A 186 6.87 21.93 10.08
CA VAL A 186 5.47 21.60 10.34
C VAL A 186 5.34 20.25 11.06
N GLU A 187 4.13 19.91 11.54
CA GLU A 187 3.87 18.56 12.09
C GLU A 187 4.14 17.49 11.05
N ASP A 188 4.81 16.40 11.47
CA ASP A 188 5.05 15.24 10.62
C ASP A 188 3.81 14.35 10.61
N THR A 189 2.95 14.60 9.66
CA THR A 189 1.76 13.77 9.40
C THR A 189 2.06 12.56 8.53
N ILE A 190 3.33 12.32 8.17
CA ILE A 190 3.77 11.31 7.20
C ILE A 190 3.07 11.57 5.86
N PRO A 191 3.32 12.73 5.23
CA PRO A 191 2.58 13.15 4.04
C PRO A 191 2.83 12.26 2.82
N GLU A 192 3.94 11.53 2.80
CA GLU A 192 4.29 10.57 1.75
C GLU A 192 3.56 9.24 1.84
N ASP A 193 2.79 8.99 2.92
CA ASP A 193 2.04 7.73 3.07
C ASP A 193 1.09 7.53 1.91
N GLN A 194 1.28 6.42 1.21
CA GLN A 194 0.54 6.05 0.02
C GLN A 194 0.21 4.56 0.00
N SER A 195 -0.84 4.20 -0.70
CA SER A 195 -1.30 2.83 -0.91
C SER A 195 -1.36 2.50 -2.39
N LEU A 196 -1.25 1.21 -2.71
CA LEU A 196 -1.45 0.70 -4.05
C LEU A 196 -2.83 0.04 -4.14
N PHE A 197 -3.54 0.28 -5.25
CA PHE A 197 -4.82 -0.38 -5.51
C PHE A 197 -4.98 -0.71 -6.98
N PHE A 198 -5.79 -1.71 -7.27
CA PHE A 198 -6.09 -2.11 -8.62
C PHE A 198 -7.53 -2.58 -8.78
N ASP A 199 -8.08 -2.34 -9.96
CA ASP A 199 -9.44 -2.70 -10.33
C ASP A 199 -9.46 -4.13 -10.91
N THR A 200 -10.35 -4.97 -10.38
CA THR A 200 -10.55 -6.36 -10.82
C THR A 200 -12.02 -6.58 -11.19
N GLU A 201 -12.39 -7.72 -11.73
CA GLU A 201 -13.80 -8.02 -12.03
C GLU A 201 -14.70 -7.86 -10.79
N ASP A 202 -14.23 -8.30 -9.62
CA ASP A 202 -14.97 -8.27 -8.36
C ASP A 202 -14.96 -6.92 -7.63
N GLY A 203 -14.24 -5.95 -8.14
CA GLY A 203 -14.03 -4.64 -7.52
C GLY A 203 -12.57 -4.36 -7.20
N ILE A 204 -12.34 -3.31 -6.42
CA ILE A 204 -11.01 -2.81 -6.12
C ILE A 204 -10.35 -3.65 -5.04
N VAL A 205 -9.07 -3.96 -5.23
CA VAL A 205 -8.17 -4.55 -4.23
C VAL A 205 -7.21 -3.47 -3.76
N LEU A 206 -7.11 -3.26 -2.43
CA LEU A 206 -6.26 -2.27 -1.78
C LEU A 206 -5.13 -2.95 -1.01
N VAL A 207 -3.89 -2.50 -1.23
CA VAL A 207 -2.70 -2.88 -0.45
C VAL A 207 -2.16 -1.65 0.26
N SER A 208 -2.00 -1.72 1.58
CA SER A 208 -1.49 -0.63 2.42
C SER A 208 -0.31 -1.09 3.28
N GLY A 209 0.69 -0.22 3.47
CA GLY A 209 1.83 -0.49 4.35
C GLY A 209 1.49 -0.26 5.82
N CYS A 210 1.24 1.00 6.20
CA CYS A 210 0.82 1.41 7.55
C CYS A 210 -0.49 2.20 7.58
N GLY A 211 -0.91 2.81 6.47
CA GLY A 211 -2.13 3.61 6.42
C GLY A 211 -2.10 4.81 7.38
N HIS A 212 -1.00 5.54 7.41
CA HIS A 212 -0.88 6.75 8.24
C HIS A 212 -1.86 7.85 7.85
N ALA A 213 -2.33 7.83 6.60
CA ALA A 213 -3.42 8.70 6.15
C ALA A 213 -4.78 8.35 6.76
N GLY A 214 -4.93 7.12 7.28
CA GLY A 214 -6.17 6.55 7.76
C GLY A 214 -6.89 5.71 6.71
N ILE A 215 -7.33 4.52 7.11
CA ILE A 215 -7.99 3.59 6.18
C ILE A 215 -9.30 4.17 5.62
N ALA A 216 -10.13 4.84 6.43
CA ALA A 216 -11.38 5.43 5.95
C ALA A 216 -11.13 6.58 4.96
N ASN A 217 -10.07 7.39 5.19
CA ASN A 217 -9.62 8.42 4.24
C ASN A 217 -9.18 7.79 2.92
N THR A 218 -8.41 6.72 2.98
CA THR A 218 -7.90 5.99 1.79
C THR A 218 -9.06 5.39 1.00
N LEU A 219 -10.00 4.70 1.66
CA LEU A 219 -11.17 4.12 1.01
C LEU A 219 -12.04 5.19 0.34
N LYS A 220 -12.29 6.31 1.03
CA LYS A 220 -13.04 7.43 0.45
C LYS A 220 -12.35 7.97 -0.80
N TYR A 221 -11.05 8.21 -0.74
CA TYR A 221 -10.29 8.78 -1.84
C TYR A 221 -10.25 7.84 -3.07
N ILE A 222 -10.07 6.54 -2.86
CA ILE A 222 -10.11 5.56 -3.96
C ILE A 222 -11.46 5.59 -4.69
N ARG A 223 -12.57 5.70 -3.94
CA ARG A 223 -13.91 5.81 -4.53
C ARG A 223 -14.16 7.13 -5.28
N GLU A 224 -13.37 8.17 -5.01
CA GLU A 224 -13.37 9.42 -5.80
C GLU A 224 -12.57 9.26 -7.09
N ILE A 225 -11.50 8.45 -7.08
CA ILE A 225 -10.65 8.17 -8.25
C ILE A 225 -11.37 7.22 -9.22
N ILE A 226 -11.96 6.15 -8.71
CA ILE A 226 -12.74 5.18 -9.50
C ILE A 226 -14.17 5.11 -8.96
N PRO A 227 -15.06 6.01 -9.39
CA PRO A 227 -16.44 6.05 -8.95
C PRO A 227 -17.19 4.76 -9.30
N ASN A 228 -18.19 4.42 -8.47
CA ASN A 228 -19.12 3.29 -8.70
C ASN A 228 -18.47 1.89 -8.67
N ARG A 229 -17.21 1.78 -8.24
CA ARG A 229 -16.57 0.50 -8.00
C ARG A 229 -16.47 0.22 -6.50
N PRO A 230 -16.96 -0.92 -5.98
CA PRO A 230 -16.77 -1.31 -4.59
C PRO A 230 -15.30 -1.64 -4.33
N ILE A 231 -14.82 -1.37 -3.12
CA ILE A 231 -13.52 -1.84 -2.67
C ILE A 231 -13.75 -3.21 -2.02
N ASN A 232 -13.47 -4.27 -2.76
CA ASN A 232 -13.83 -5.64 -2.37
C ASN A 232 -12.85 -6.23 -1.35
N LYS A 233 -11.53 -6.05 -1.58
CA LYS A 233 -10.47 -6.67 -0.78
C LYS A 233 -9.50 -5.63 -0.24
N VAL A 234 -9.10 -5.78 1.03
CA VAL A 234 -8.19 -4.85 1.73
C VAL A 234 -7.16 -5.67 2.49
N ILE A 235 -5.86 -5.42 2.23
CA ILE A 235 -4.76 -6.16 2.82
C ILE A 235 -3.66 -5.22 3.30
N GLY A 236 -3.07 -5.51 4.48
CA GLY A 236 -1.86 -4.84 4.98
C GLY A 236 -1.98 -4.21 6.35
N GLY A 237 -1.14 -3.21 6.61
CA GLY A 237 -1.11 -2.42 7.83
C GLY A 237 -2.05 -1.20 7.76
N PHE A 238 -2.78 -0.94 8.86
CA PHE A 238 -3.75 0.16 8.95
C PHE A 238 -3.62 0.96 10.24
N HIS A 239 -2.50 0.81 10.95
CA HIS A 239 -2.16 1.54 12.18
C HIS A 239 -3.27 1.51 13.26
N LEU A 240 -3.90 0.36 13.44
CA LEU A 240 -5.05 0.17 14.33
C LEU A 240 -4.70 -0.50 15.66
N LEU A 241 -3.46 -0.94 15.87
CA LEU A 241 -2.99 -1.71 17.02
C LEU A 241 -3.40 -1.13 18.37
N LYS A 242 -3.44 0.19 18.52
CA LYS A 242 -3.75 0.89 19.78
C LYS A 242 -5.11 1.59 19.77
N GLN A 243 -5.96 1.31 18.79
CA GLN A 243 -7.27 1.93 18.70
C GLN A 243 -8.26 1.30 19.69
N ASN A 244 -9.13 2.15 20.24
CA ASN A 244 -10.20 1.67 21.12
C ASN A 244 -11.37 1.06 20.31
N ASP A 245 -12.24 0.35 21.02
CA ASP A 245 -13.38 -0.36 20.44
C ASP A 245 -14.30 0.56 19.62
N LYS A 246 -14.58 1.77 20.11
CA LYS A 246 -15.40 2.77 19.40
C LYS A 246 -14.79 3.12 18.03
N LYS A 247 -13.49 3.33 17.97
CA LYS A 247 -12.78 3.64 16.72
C LYS A 247 -12.78 2.44 15.77
N LEU A 248 -12.53 1.23 16.30
CA LEU A 248 -12.56 0.00 15.50
C LEU A 248 -13.94 -0.28 14.91
N LYS A 249 -15.01 -0.08 15.69
CA LYS A 249 -16.40 -0.18 15.21
C LYS A 249 -16.69 0.81 14.09
N TRP A 250 -16.27 2.07 14.26
CA TRP A 250 -16.40 3.11 13.24
C TRP A 250 -15.60 2.76 11.98
N THR A 251 -14.36 2.26 12.13
CA THR A 251 -13.54 1.81 11.00
C THR A 251 -14.23 0.69 10.23
N ALA A 252 -14.76 -0.32 10.94
CA ALA A 252 -15.51 -1.41 10.34
C ALA A 252 -16.73 -0.91 9.54
N SER A 253 -17.49 0.09 10.07
CA SER A 253 -18.60 0.67 9.31
C SER A 253 -18.14 1.35 8.02
N LYS A 254 -17.00 2.07 8.03
CA LYS A 254 -16.45 2.69 6.82
C LYS A 254 -15.96 1.69 5.79
N MET A 255 -15.43 0.55 6.24
CA MET A 255 -15.08 -0.57 5.35
C MET A 255 -16.32 -1.18 4.70
N LEU A 256 -17.38 -1.45 5.48
CA LEU A 256 -18.66 -1.95 4.95
C LEU A 256 -19.31 -0.98 3.96
N GLU A 257 -19.35 0.32 4.30
CA GLU A 257 -19.88 1.38 3.41
C GLU A 257 -19.12 1.47 2.08
N SER A 258 -17.85 1.04 2.07
CA SER A 258 -17.01 1.01 0.87
C SER A 258 -17.12 -0.29 0.07
N GLY A 259 -17.84 -1.30 0.60
CA GLY A 259 -18.09 -2.58 -0.06
C GLY A 259 -17.06 -3.67 0.28
N VAL A 260 -16.25 -3.50 1.34
CA VAL A 260 -15.23 -4.47 1.72
C VAL A 260 -15.87 -5.78 2.17
N LYS A 261 -15.48 -6.87 1.52
CA LYS A 261 -15.91 -8.24 1.81
C LYS A 261 -14.76 -9.11 2.32
N PHE A 262 -13.50 -8.73 2.01
CA PHE A 262 -12.31 -9.47 2.43
C PHE A 262 -11.33 -8.53 3.11
N PHE A 263 -10.84 -8.93 4.29
CA PHE A 263 -9.93 -8.11 5.10
C PHE A 263 -8.78 -8.95 5.68
N VAL A 264 -7.55 -8.62 5.29
CA VAL A 264 -6.34 -9.18 5.89
C VAL A 264 -5.61 -8.08 6.66
N GLY A 265 -5.75 -8.09 7.98
CA GLY A 265 -5.04 -7.17 8.86
C GLY A 265 -3.64 -7.71 9.18
N ALA A 266 -2.60 -7.01 8.75
CA ALA A 266 -1.19 -7.38 8.98
C ALA A 266 -0.45 -6.26 9.74
N HIS A 267 0.78 -6.53 10.16
CA HIS A 267 1.70 -5.55 10.74
C HIS A 267 1.03 -4.65 11.80
N CYS A 268 1.07 -3.32 11.62
CA CYS A 268 0.54 -2.33 12.57
C CYS A 268 -1.00 -2.31 12.70
N THR A 269 -1.72 -3.12 11.96
CA THR A 269 -3.16 -3.34 12.22
C THR A 269 -3.36 -3.98 13.59
N GLY A 270 -2.55 -4.97 13.94
CA GLY A 270 -2.62 -5.68 15.21
C GLY A 270 -3.67 -6.78 15.24
N ILE A 271 -3.36 -7.85 15.97
CA ILE A 271 -4.18 -9.08 16.07
C ILE A 271 -5.57 -8.77 16.61
N ASN A 272 -5.64 -8.13 17.78
CA ASN A 272 -6.91 -7.82 18.44
C ASN A 272 -7.80 -6.90 17.59
N SER A 273 -7.20 -5.90 16.94
CA SER A 273 -7.95 -4.98 16.08
C SER A 273 -8.51 -5.68 14.86
N THR A 274 -7.77 -6.63 14.28
CA THR A 274 -8.24 -7.44 13.14
C THR A 274 -9.46 -8.29 13.54
N TYR A 275 -9.40 -8.99 14.66
CA TYR A 275 -10.55 -9.77 15.15
C TYR A 275 -11.75 -8.90 15.52
N THR A 276 -11.51 -7.74 16.13
CA THR A 276 -12.57 -6.80 16.48
C THR A 276 -13.28 -6.25 15.24
N ILE A 277 -12.50 -5.84 14.21
CA ILE A 277 -13.06 -5.39 12.92
C ILE A 277 -13.83 -6.52 12.26
N ARG A 278 -13.27 -7.73 12.17
CA ARG A 278 -13.97 -8.92 11.64
C ARG A 278 -15.34 -9.11 12.28
N LYS A 279 -15.40 -9.05 13.61
CA LYS A 279 -16.65 -9.15 14.37
C LYS A 279 -17.64 -8.05 14.00
N TYR A 280 -17.21 -6.78 13.93
CA TYR A 280 -18.11 -5.67 13.59
C TYR A 280 -18.54 -5.66 12.13
N MET A 281 -17.76 -6.23 11.24
CA MET A 281 -18.14 -6.41 9.84
C MET A 281 -19.03 -7.63 9.61
N GLY A 282 -19.20 -8.52 10.60
CA GLY A 282 -19.94 -9.77 10.44
C GLY A 282 -19.27 -10.78 9.50
N LEU A 283 -17.95 -10.70 9.35
CA LEU A 283 -17.17 -11.61 8.51
C LEU A 283 -16.73 -12.85 9.28
N ASP A 284 -16.52 -13.95 8.58
CA ASP A 284 -15.95 -15.19 9.11
C ASP A 284 -14.42 -15.27 8.91
N SER A 285 -13.81 -16.40 9.31
CA SER A 285 -12.36 -16.61 9.18
C SER A 285 -11.90 -16.79 7.73
N LYS A 286 -12.77 -17.16 6.81
CA LYS A 286 -12.45 -17.28 5.39
C LYS A 286 -12.34 -15.93 4.71
N ASN A 287 -13.06 -14.94 5.24
CA ASN A 287 -13.16 -13.60 4.64
C ASN A 287 -12.35 -12.54 5.39
N ALA A 288 -11.99 -12.80 6.67
CA ALA A 288 -11.16 -11.88 7.43
C ALA A 288 -10.24 -12.61 8.41
N LEU A 289 -8.93 -12.36 8.30
CA LEU A 289 -7.92 -13.00 9.14
C LEU A 289 -6.73 -12.07 9.43
N VAL A 290 -5.89 -12.49 10.37
CA VAL A 290 -4.59 -11.88 10.64
C VAL A 290 -3.60 -12.39 9.62
N GLY A 291 -3.01 -11.48 8.85
CA GLY A 291 -1.98 -11.83 7.87
C GLY A 291 -0.70 -12.33 8.53
N SER A 292 -0.20 -13.46 8.06
CA SER A 292 1.12 -14.01 8.39
C SER A 292 2.03 -14.02 7.17
N VAL A 293 3.30 -14.28 7.37
CA VAL A 293 4.21 -14.57 6.25
C VAL A 293 3.69 -15.79 5.49
N GLY A 294 3.60 -15.70 4.16
CA GLY A 294 3.02 -16.72 3.30
C GLY A 294 1.51 -16.60 3.08
N THR A 295 0.78 -15.81 3.87
CA THR A 295 -0.62 -15.48 3.56
C THR A 295 -0.72 -14.86 2.18
N TYR A 296 -1.64 -15.35 1.35
CA TYR A 296 -1.90 -14.74 0.05
C TYR A 296 -3.38 -14.52 -0.23
N ILE A 297 -3.63 -13.55 -1.10
CA ILE A 297 -4.95 -13.20 -1.64
C ILE A 297 -4.88 -13.28 -3.16
N ASN A 298 -5.91 -13.84 -3.78
CA ASN A 298 -6.09 -13.90 -5.23
C ASN A 298 -7.57 -13.71 -5.60
N ASN A 299 -7.94 -14.03 -6.84
CA ASN A 299 -9.32 -13.95 -7.31
C ASN A 299 -10.26 -14.86 -6.50
N GLU A 300 -9.80 -16.02 -6.06
CA GLU A 300 -10.61 -17.03 -5.36
C GLU A 300 -10.87 -16.68 -3.88
N GLY A 301 -9.97 -15.94 -3.22
CA GLY A 301 -10.15 -15.57 -1.82
C GLY A 301 -8.86 -15.29 -1.07
N ILE A 302 -8.88 -15.58 0.24
CA ILE A 302 -7.76 -15.45 1.16
C ILE A 302 -7.29 -16.84 1.60
N PHE A 303 -5.99 -17.04 1.58
CA PHE A 303 -5.35 -18.28 1.98
C PHE A 303 -4.33 -18.01 3.08
N PRO A 304 -4.49 -18.57 4.29
CA PRO A 304 -3.56 -18.33 5.39
C PRO A 304 -2.17 -18.87 5.06
N GLY A 305 -1.13 -18.23 5.61
CA GLY A 305 0.26 -18.68 5.51
C GLY A 305 0.70 -19.53 6.70
N TYR A 306 -0.23 -19.99 7.53
CA TYR A 306 -0.02 -20.85 8.68
C TYR A 306 -0.94 -22.07 8.59
N MET A 307 -0.56 -23.14 9.29
CA MET A 307 -1.43 -24.32 9.44
C MET A 307 -2.60 -23.98 10.37
N GLU A 308 -3.82 -24.32 9.98
CA GLU A 308 -5.02 -24.23 10.80
C GLU A 308 -5.11 -25.43 11.75
#